data_d48f9482c6f7ad9cd9e731c098e23f68
#
_entry.id   d48f9482c6f7ad9cd9e731c098e23f68
#
_cell.length_a   1.000
_cell.length_b   1.000
_cell.length_c   1.000
_cell.angle_alpha   90.00
_cell.angle_beta   90.00
_cell.angle_gamma   90.00
#
_symmetry.space_group_name_H-M   'P 1'
#
loop_
_entity.id
_entity.type
_entity.pdbx_description
1 polymer ?
#
loop_
_entity_poly.entity_id
_entity_poly.type
_entity_poly.pdbx_seq_one_letter_code
_entity_poly.pdbx_strand_id
1 'polypeptide(L)'
;IILDRLTIEKNSRDWQRILSDPTKVKIIITSYDYSSKLMRRFPKVKWDFIIIDEAHNLRNVFHGTKRAKNLYEQSRGIPKILLTATPLQNSLTDLHGLVSFIDSRIFGSEKIFNKRYIEGEDYSELKQELSPVLYRTLRKDVSKYMNFKKRTCKTVDFTLSPDEIELYQRVNNFLKKDILYSIPTSNRELIILVIRKLLASSSFALIDTFEVLKNRL
;
A
#
# COMPACT_ATOMS: atom_id res chain seq x y z
N ILE A 1 -18.04 15.63 -3.06
CA ILE A 1 -18.54 14.83 -4.21
C ILE A 1 -17.71 13.58 -4.26
N ILE A 2 -18.36 12.43 -4.29
CA ILE A 2 -17.69 11.14 -4.51
C ILE A 2 -17.72 10.88 -6.01
N LEU A 3 -16.53 10.78 -6.63
CA LEU A 3 -16.41 10.48 -8.04
C LEU A 3 -15.87 9.07 -8.23
N ASP A 4 -16.74 8.21 -8.74
CA ASP A 4 -16.36 6.90 -9.25
C ASP A 4 -16.29 6.90 -10.78
N ARG A 5 -15.85 5.77 -11.34
CA ARG A 5 -15.71 5.61 -12.79
C ARG A 5 -17.04 5.83 -13.53
N LEU A 6 -18.14 5.28 -13.00
CA LEU A 6 -19.44 5.31 -13.66
C LEU A 6 -20.04 6.73 -13.68
N THR A 7 -19.83 7.49 -12.60
CA THR A 7 -20.32 8.87 -12.46
C THR A 7 -19.66 9.81 -13.47
N ILE A 8 -18.35 9.65 -13.70
CA ILE A 8 -17.60 10.54 -14.60
C ILE A 8 -17.80 10.17 -16.07
N GLU A 9 -17.94 8.89 -16.40
CA GLU A 9 -18.13 8.45 -17.79
C GLU A 9 -19.44 8.95 -18.38
N LYS A 10 -20.48 9.10 -17.57
CA LYS A 10 -21.83 9.54 -18.04
C LYS A 10 -21.90 10.99 -18.49
N ASN A 11 -21.13 11.93 -17.90
CA ASN A 11 -21.30 13.39 -18.15
C ASN A 11 -19.95 14.16 -18.15
N SER A 12 -19.01 13.81 -19.01
CA SER A 12 -17.65 14.39 -18.95
C SER A 12 -17.56 15.91 -19.18
N ARG A 13 -18.43 16.51 -19.98
CA ARG A 13 -18.42 17.97 -20.24
C ARG A 13 -18.90 18.78 -19.04
N ASP A 14 -19.92 18.29 -18.35
CA ASP A 14 -20.44 18.95 -17.17
C ASP A 14 -19.44 18.92 -16.01
N TRP A 15 -18.71 17.82 -15.87
CA TRP A 15 -17.66 17.71 -14.85
C TRP A 15 -16.51 18.70 -15.05
N GLN A 16 -16.07 18.95 -16.28
CA GLN A 16 -15.06 19.97 -16.54
C GLN A 16 -15.53 21.34 -16.03
N ARG A 17 -16.77 21.73 -16.32
CA ARG A 17 -17.36 22.99 -15.87
C ARG A 17 -17.50 23.04 -14.36
N ILE A 18 -18.03 21.98 -13.75
CA ILE A 18 -18.24 21.90 -12.29
C ILE A 18 -16.90 21.99 -11.56
N LEU A 19 -15.87 21.26 -12.00
CA LEU A 19 -14.57 21.23 -11.35
C LEU A 19 -13.79 22.53 -11.53
N SER A 20 -13.98 23.24 -12.62
CA SER A 20 -13.29 24.51 -12.92
C SER A 20 -14.02 25.76 -12.37
N ASP A 21 -15.19 25.62 -11.76
CA ASP A 21 -15.92 26.74 -11.16
C ASP A 21 -15.19 27.21 -9.87
N PRO A 22 -14.60 28.42 -9.83
CA PRO A 22 -13.83 28.90 -8.69
C PRO A 22 -14.70 29.33 -7.50
N THR A 23 -16.02 29.46 -7.70
CA THR A 23 -16.93 29.99 -6.67
C THR A 23 -17.34 28.95 -5.63
N LYS A 24 -17.03 27.67 -5.85
CA LYS A 24 -17.47 26.56 -5.00
C LYS A 24 -16.30 25.75 -4.48
N VAL A 25 -16.28 25.51 -3.18
CA VAL A 25 -15.39 24.50 -2.58
C VAL A 25 -15.80 23.10 -3.03
N LYS A 26 -14.85 22.32 -3.51
CA LYS A 26 -15.07 20.97 -3.99
C LYS A 26 -14.13 20.00 -3.29
N ILE A 27 -14.72 18.96 -2.72
CA ILE A 27 -13.97 17.85 -2.15
C ILE A 27 -14.27 16.62 -3.00
N ILE A 28 -13.21 16.02 -3.56
CA ILE A 28 -13.33 14.85 -4.42
C ILE A 28 -12.69 13.69 -3.69
N ILE A 29 -13.46 12.63 -3.49
CA ILE A 29 -12.99 11.39 -2.87
C ILE A 29 -12.90 10.33 -3.97
N THR A 30 -11.73 9.73 -4.13
CA THR A 30 -11.47 8.76 -5.19
C THR A 30 -10.44 7.71 -4.75
N SER A 31 -10.40 6.59 -5.45
CA SER A 31 -9.37 5.57 -5.23
C SER A 31 -8.04 5.96 -5.88
N TYR A 32 -6.95 5.34 -5.42
CA TYR A 32 -5.62 5.52 -6.03
C TYR A 32 -5.58 5.25 -7.54
N ASP A 33 -6.23 4.17 -7.98
CA ASP A 33 -6.22 3.77 -9.39
C ASP A 33 -6.98 4.76 -10.27
N TYR A 34 -7.97 5.41 -9.70
CA TYR A 34 -8.79 6.35 -10.45
C TYR A 34 -8.25 7.79 -10.38
N SER A 35 -7.56 8.18 -9.30
CA SER A 35 -7.05 9.55 -9.08
C SER A 35 -6.14 10.02 -10.24
N SER A 36 -5.17 9.20 -10.64
CA SER A 36 -4.25 9.56 -11.73
C SER A 36 -4.96 9.66 -13.10
N LYS A 37 -6.01 8.85 -13.33
CA LYS A 37 -6.85 8.95 -14.52
C LYS A 37 -7.70 10.22 -14.50
N LEU A 38 -8.25 10.54 -13.33
CA LEU A 38 -9.04 11.75 -13.12
C LEU A 38 -8.22 13.01 -13.42
N MET A 39 -7.02 13.12 -12.85
CA MET A 39 -6.15 14.27 -13.07
C MET A 39 -5.75 14.44 -14.53
N ARG A 40 -5.46 13.36 -15.24
CA ARG A 40 -5.18 13.39 -16.69
C ARG A 40 -6.41 13.78 -17.52
N ARG A 41 -7.61 13.35 -17.12
CA ARG A 41 -8.84 13.65 -17.83
C ARG A 41 -9.22 15.12 -17.72
N PHE A 42 -8.86 15.77 -16.62
CA PHE A 42 -9.16 17.17 -16.32
C PHE A 42 -7.89 18.01 -16.13
N PRO A 43 -7.04 18.14 -17.14
CA PRO A 43 -5.73 18.79 -17.01
C PRO A 43 -5.81 20.30 -16.74
N LYS A 44 -6.95 20.94 -17.03
CA LYS A 44 -7.20 22.37 -16.78
C LYS A 44 -7.71 22.66 -15.37
N VAL A 45 -8.05 21.63 -14.59
CA VAL A 45 -8.49 21.81 -13.20
C VAL A 45 -7.25 22.04 -12.33
N LYS A 46 -7.22 23.17 -11.67
CA LYS A 46 -6.20 23.47 -10.65
C LYS A 46 -6.63 22.84 -9.34
N TRP A 47 -5.82 21.89 -8.87
CA TRP A 47 -6.01 21.25 -7.57
C TRP A 47 -5.25 22.05 -6.52
N ASP A 48 -5.94 22.51 -5.49
CA ASP A 48 -5.33 23.33 -4.43
C ASP A 48 -4.60 22.49 -3.42
N PHE A 49 -5.11 21.24 -3.17
CA PHE A 49 -4.59 20.38 -2.12
C PHE A 49 -4.95 18.90 -2.34
N ILE A 50 -4.09 18.00 -1.87
CA ILE A 50 -4.31 16.56 -1.94
C ILE A 50 -4.10 15.95 -0.55
N ILE A 51 -5.05 15.14 -0.08
CA ILE A 51 -4.90 14.28 1.08
C ILE A 51 -4.84 12.83 0.60
N ILE A 52 -3.80 12.12 1.01
CA ILE A 52 -3.57 10.72 0.63
C ILE A 52 -3.61 9.88 1.89
N ASP A 53 -4.68 9.11 2.06
CA ASP A 53 -4.82 8.17 3.16
C ASP A 53 -4.12 6.84 2.83
N GLU A 54 -3.63 6.12 3.85
CA GLU A 54 -2.82 4.89 3.68
C GLU A 54 -1.66 5.04 2.69
N ALA A 55 -0.96 6.18 2.78
CA ALA A 55 0.09 6.59 1.86
C ALA A 55 1.26 5.59 1.76
N HIS A 56 1.40 4.67 2.70
CA HIS A 56 2.38 3.59 2.62
C HIS A 56 2.25 2.74 1.33
N ASN A 57 1.09 2.74 0.69
CA ASN A 57 0.89 2.11 -0.62
C ASN A 57 1.66 2.78 -1.77
N LEU A 58 2.19 3.99 -1.54
CA LEU A 58 2.93 4.78 -2.53
C LEU A 58 4.45 4.83 -2.28
N ARG A 59 4.94 4.21 -1.21
CA ARG A 59 6.35 4.26 -0.78
C ARG A 59 7.35 3.91 -1.88
N ASN A 60 7.03 2.91 -2.73
CA ASN A 60 7.89 2.47 -3.83
C ASN A 60 7.65 3.28 -5.11
N VAL A 61 7.58 4.60 -5.02
CA VAL A 61 7.25 5.46 -6.17
C VAL A 61 8.25 5.31 -7.33
N PHE A 62 9.51 5.08 -7.05
CA PHE A 62 10.57 4.99 -8.05
C PHE A 62 10.75 3.57 -8.62
N HIS A 63 10.48 2.53 -7.83
CA HIS A 63 10.69 1.12 -8.20
C HIS A 63 9.40 0.29 -8.24
N GLY A 64 8.28 0.89 -7.88
CA GLY A 64 7.02 0.19 -7.68
C GLY A 64 6.07 0.22 -8.87
N THR A 65 4.81 0.21 -8.55
CA THR A 65 3.73 0.12 -9.52
C THR A 65 3.61 1.38 -10.38
N LYS A 66 3.21 1.21 -11.66
CA LYS A 66 2.85 2.32 -12.56
C LYS A 66 1.86 3.31 -11.91
N ARG A 67 1.02 2.82 -10.99
CA ARG A 67 0.05 3.61 -10.23
C ARG A 67 0.73 4.68 -9.36
N ALA A 68 1.69 4.29 -8.52
CA ALA A 68 2.40 5.20 -7.64
C ALA A 68 3.17 6.27 -8.44
N LYS A 69 3.88 5.85 -9.49
CA LYS A 69 4.61 6.74 -10.38
C LYS A 69 3.68 7.74 -11.08
N ASN A 70 2.58 7.26 -11.64
CA ASN A 70 1.61 8.13 -12.31
C ASN A 70 1.01 9.18 -11.36
N LEU A 71 0.64 8.78 -10.14
CA LEU A 71 0.10 9.71 -9.16
C LEU A 71 1.15 10.73 -8.72
N TYR A 72 2.39 10.31 -8.52
CA TYR A 72 3.50 11.19 -8.20
C TYR A 72 3.69 12.26 -9.28
N GLU A 73 3.80 11.86 -10.54
CA GLU A 73 4.00 12.77 -11.67
C GLU A 73 2.83 13.76 -11.83
N GLN A 74 1.59 13.28 -11.73
CA GLN A 74 0.38 14.10 -11.90
C GLN A 74 0.17 15.08 -10.74
N SER A 75 0.64 14.75 -9.56
CA SER A 75 0.44 15.57 -8.35
C SER A 75 1.64 16.50 -8.04
N ARG A 76 2.64 16.59 -8.93
CA ARG A 76 3.79 17.47 -8.73
C ARG A 76 3.35 18.93 -8.56
N GLY A 77 3.97 19.63 -7.60
CA GLY A 77 3.67 21.04 -7.33
C GLY A 77 2.36 21.31 -6.58
N ILE A 78 1.53 20.28 -6.35
CA ILE A 78 0.32 20.44 -5.56
C ILE A 78 0.65 20.16 -4.08
N PRO A 79 0.29 21.03 -3.13
CA PRO A 79 0.43 20.78 -1.70
C PRO A 79 -0.24 19.48 -1.28
N LYS A 80 0.39 18.68 -0.40
CA LYS A 80 -0.11 17.36 -0.01
C LYS A 80 0.04 17.09 1.47
N ILE A 81 -0.90 16.31 2.01
CA ILE A 81 -0.75 15.59 3.28
C ILE A 81 -0.81 14.09 2.99
N LEU A 82 0.15 13.37 3.55
CA LEU A 82 0.20 11.92 3.52
C LEU A 82 -0.16 11.39 4.91
N LEU A 83 -1.19 10.55 4.98
CA LEU A 83 -1.61 9.91 6.21
C LEU A 83 -1.21 8.43 6.15
N THR A 84 -0.50 7.94 7.15
CA THR A 84 -0.10 6.53 7.23
C THR A 84 0.23 6.12 8.66
N ALA A 85 -0.14 4.91 9.04
CA ALA A 85 0.28 4.32 10.31
C ALA A 85 1.71 3.74 10.27
N THR A 86 2.21 3.44 9.06
CA THR A 86 3.48 2.72 8.84
C THR A 86 4.31 3.39 7.75
N PRO A 87 4.88 4.59 8.01
CA PRO A 87 5.68 5.31 7.01
C PRO A 87 6.96 4.55 6.64
N LEU A 88 7.50 3.78 7.58
CA LEU A 88 8.68 2.93 7.43
C LEU A 88 8.28 1.48 7.73
N GLN A 89 8.51 0.56 6.80
CA GLN A 89 8.19 -0.86 6.99
C GLN A 89 9.38 -1.78 6.71
N ASN A 90 9.97 -1.68 5.52
CA ASN A 90 11.02 -2.61 5.10
C ASN A 90 12.40 -1.96 5.01
N SER A 91 12.47 -0.69 4.59
CA SER A 91 13.74 0.01 4.41
C SER A 91 13.57 1.53 4.51
N LEU A 92 14.68 2.24 4.73
CA LEU A 92 14.68 3.71 4.69
C LEU A 92 14.33 4.27 3.31
N THR A 93 14.51 3.52 2.24
CA THR A 93 14.07 3.89 0.89
C THR A 93 12.56 4.07 0.79
N ASP A 94 11.78 3.35 1.61
CA ASP A 94 10.33 3.56 1.72
C ASP A 94 10.01 5.00 2.16
N LEU A 95 10.78 5.50 3.12
CA LEU A 95 10.63 6.86 3.63
C LEU A 95 11.03 7.91 2.59
N HIS A 96 12.15 7.69 1.88
CA HIS A 96 12.57 8.53 0.76
C HIS A 96 11.45 8.66 -0.29
N GLY A 97 10.82 7.53 -0.66
CA GLY A 97 9.71 7.52 -1.60
C GLY A 97 8.52 8.38 -1.14
N LEU A 98 8.11 8.27 0.14
CA LEU A 98 7.00 9.04 0.69
C LEU A 98 7.33 10.54 0.82
N VAL A 99 8.51 10.89 1.31
CA VAL A 99 8.93 12.29 1.45
C VAL A 99 9.06 12.96 0.08
N SER A 100 9.51 12.22 -0.94
CA SER A 100 9.57 12.72 -2.31
C SER A 100 8.19 13.07 -2.87
N PHE A 101 7.11 12.43 -2.41
CA PHE A 101 5.74 12.83 -2.77
C PHE A 101 5.39 14.23 -2.25
N ILE A 102 5.89 14.59 -1.07
CA ILE A 102 5.66 15.91 -0.48
C ILE A 102 6.56 16.92 -1.21
N ASP A 103 7.86 16.72 -1.14
CA ASP A 103 8.85 17.54 -1.82
C ASP A 103 10.11 16.71 -2.13
N SER A 104 10.38 16.49 -3.41
CA SER A 104 11.55 15.73 -3.86
C SER A 104 12.90 16.42 -3.60
N ARG A 105 12.89 17.70 -3.23
CA ARG A 105 14.11 18.48 -2.93
C ARG A 105 14.67 18.18 -1.55
N ILE A 106 13.84 17.68 -0.61
CA ILE A 106 14.26 17.42 0.78
C ILE A 106 15.44 16.45 0.80
N PHE A 107 15.30 15.30 0.16
CA PHE A 107 16.34 14.27 0.16
C PHE A 107 17.11 14.14 -1.15
N GLY A 108 16.67 14.86 -2.21
CA GLY A 108 17.25 14.74 -3.54
C GLY A 108 17.03 13.36 -4.17
N SER A 109 18.01 12.89 -4.95
CA SER A 109 17.91 11.58 -5.60
C SER A 109 18.09 10.43 -4.62
N GLU A 110 17.48 9.28 -4.94
CA GLU A 110 17.62 8.07 -4.14
C GLU A 110 19.08 7.63 -3.94
N LYS A 111 19.93 7.84 -4.95
CA LYS A 111 21.36 7.55 -4.86
C LYS A 111 22.05 8.39 -3.79
N ILE A 112 21.72 9.67 -3.71
CA ILE A 112 22.25 10.59 -2.67
C ILE A 112 21.73 10.17 -1.30
N PHE A 113 20.44 9.89 -1.20
CA PHE A 113 19.81 9.43 0.04
C PHE A 113 20.45 8.15 0.58
N ASN A 114 20.63 7.15 -0.27
CA ASN A 114 21.22 5.87 0.12
C ASN A 114 22.64 6.04 0.62
N LYS A 115 23.47 6.80 -0.10
CA LYS A 115 24.86 7.09 0.32
C LYS A 115 24.93 7.81 1.66
N ARG A 116 24.00 8.77 1.91
CA ARG A 116 24.02 9.63 3.09
C ARG A 116 23.47 8.93 4.33
N TYR A 117 22.36 8.19 4.21
CA TYR A 117 21.59 7.68 5.35
C TYR A 117 21.57 6.16 5.48
N ILE A 118 21.82 5.40 4.42
CA ILE A 118 21.86 3.94 4.50
C ILE A 118 23.29 3.45 4.71
N GLU A 119 24.25 4.00 3.97
CA GLU A 119 25.66 3.62 4.10
C GLU A 119 26.37 4.34 5.27
N GLY A 120 25.91 5.54 5.62
CA GLY A 120 26.54 6.39 6.64
C GLY A 120 26.15 6.08 8.09
N GLU A 121 25.10 5.30 8.33
CA GLU A 121 24.57 4.90 9.65
C GLU A 121 24.25 6.04 10.64
N ASP A 122 24.37 7.30 10.25
CA ASP A 122 24.01 8.47 11.08
C ASP A 122 22.59 8.94 10.77
N TYR A 123 21.69 8.68 11.72
CA TYR A 123 20.27 9.05 11.59
C TYR A 123 19.91 10.38 12.26
N SER A 124 20.88 11.09 12.87
CA SER A 124 20.62 12.35 13.56
C SER A 124 20.22 13.45 12.57
N GLU A 125 20.95 13.55 11.47
CA GLU A 125 20.67 14.48 10.38
C GLU A 125 19.34 14.15 9.68
N LEU A 126 19.07 12.85 9.43
CA LEU A 126 17.81 12.39 8.86
C LEU A 126 16.60 12.83 9.71
N LYS A 127 16.72 12.76 11.05
CA LYS A 127 15.66 13.21 11.96
C LYS A 127 15.44 14.72 11.88
N GLN A 128 16.51 15.51 11.74
CA GLN A 128 16.41 16.96 11.59
C GLN A 128 15.70 17.34 10.30
N GLU A 129 16.06 16.71 9.17
CA GLU A 129 15.43 16.98 7.88
C GLU A 129 13.96 16.50 7.82
N LEU A 130 13.61 15.47 8.57
CA LEU A 130 12.22 14.98 8.66
C LEU A 130 11.35 15.84 9.57
N SER A 131 11.91 16.48 10.59
CA SER A 131 11.15 17.21 11.60
C SER A 131 10.12 18.20 11.04
N PRO A 132 10.40 19.00 10.00
CA PRO A 132 9.43 19.95 9.45
C PRO A 132 8.31 19.30 8.62
N VAL A 133 8.49 18.05 8.15
CA VAL A 133 7.56 17.40 7.21
C VAL A 133 6.91 16.14 7.76
N LEU A 134 7.36 15.63 8.91
CA LEU A 134 6.83 14.40 9.51
C LEU A 134 6.35 14.66 10.93
N TYR A 135 5.04 14.42 11.13
CA TYR A 135 4.43 14.48 12.45
C TYR A 135 3.94 13.10 12.87
N ARG A 136 4.36 12.63 14.05
CA ARG A 136 3.96 11.33 14.59
C ARG A 136 3.12 11.50 15.85
N THR A 137 1.90 11.00 15.81
CA THR A 137 1.00 10.94 16.96
C THR A 137 0.92 9.54 17.50
N LEU A 138 1.26 9.33 18.75
CA LEU A 138 1.09 8.02 19.41
C LEU A 138 -0.22 7.98 20.19
N ARG A 139 -0.86 6.81 20.24
CA ARG A 139 -2.10 6.63 21.04
C ARG A 139 -1.94 7.06 22.49
N LYS A 140 -0.78 6.82 23.10
CA LYS A 140 -0.48 7.26 24.47
C LYS A 140 -0.54 8.78 24.62
N ASP A 141 -0.15 9.54 23.60
CA ASP A 141 -0.10 11.00 23.65
C ASP A 141 -1.49 11.62 23.56
N VAL A 142 -2.43 10.94 22.87
CA VAL A 142 -3.82 11.38 22.72
C VAL A 142 -4.78 10.71 23.72
N SER A 143 -4.30 9.81 24.58
CA SER A 143 -5.10 9.12 25.60
C SER A 143 -5.79 10.07 26.59
N LYS A 144 -5.23 11.29 26.76
CA LYS A 144 -5.83 12.36 27.57
C LYS A 144 -7.10 12.96 26.97
N TYR A 145 -7.24 12.87 25.64
CA TYR A 145 -8.34 13.46 24.89
C TYR A 145 -9.34 12.44 24.34
N MET A 146 -8.90 11.17 24.23
CA MET A 146 -9.70 10.10 23.67
C MET A 146 -9.56 8.83 24.53
N ASN A 147 -10.71 8.29 24.99
CA ASN A 147 -10.74 7.00 25.67
C ASN A 147 -10.64 5.85 24.68
N PHE A 148 -9.48 5.26 24.58
CA PHE A 148 -9.29 4.02 23.81
C PHE A 148 -9.70 2.81 24.65
N LYS A 149 -10.51 1.94 24.08
CA LYS A 149 -10.82 0.65 24.74
C LYS A 149 -9.53 -0.16 24.90
N LYS A 150 -9.35 -0.73 26.08
CA LYS A 150 -8.21 -1.62 26.36
C LYS A 150 -8.33 -2.86 25.45
N ARG A 151 -7.28 -3.14 24.69
CA ARG A 151 -7.17 -4.35 23.89
C ARG A 151 -6.57 -5.45 24.75
N THR A 152 -7.32 -6.52 24.95
CA THR A 152 -6.83 -7.75 25.60
C THR A 152 -6.68 -8.80 24.52
N CYS A 153 -5.46 -9.27 24.29
CA CYS A 153 -5.20 -10.39 23.39
C CYS A 153 -5.25 -11.68 24.20
N LYS A 154 -6.02 -12.65 23.74
CA LYS A 154 -6.02 -14.01 24.27
C LYS A 154 -5.63 -14.95 23.15
N THR A 155 -4.65 -15.82 23.43
CA THR A 155 -4.35 -16.95 22.57
C THR A 155 -5.27 -18.09 22.99
N VAL A 156 -5.97 -18.65 22.03
CA VAL A 156 -6.81 -19.84 22.23
C VAL A 156 -6.17 -20.96 21.44
N ASP A 157 -5.66 -21.95 22.17
CA ASP A 157 -5.13 -23.16 21.56
C ASP A 157 -6.26 -24.09 21.18
N PHE A 158 -6.15 -24.73 20.04
CA PHE A 158 -7.10 -25.76 19.60
C PHE A 158 -6.33 -26.95 19.04
N THR A 159 -6.92 -28.14 19.15
CA THR A 159 -6.36 -29.37 18.60
C THR A 159 -7.05 -29.66 17.28
N LEU A 160 -6.26 -29.87 16.23
CA LEU A 160 -6.77 -30.27 14.93
C LEU A 160 -7.41 -31.67 15.01
N SER A 161 -8.43 -31.90 14.21
CA SER A 161 -9.01 -33.23 14.04
C SER A 161 -8.00 -34.19 13.38
N PRO A 162 -8.12 -35.51 13.53
CA PRO A 162 -7.25 -36.46 12.85
C PRO A 162 -7.19 -36.25 11.33
N ASP A 163 -8.33 -35.96 10.70
CA ASP A 163 -8.44 -35.73 9.26
C ASP A 163 -7.70 -34.45 8.85
N GLU A 164 -7.78 -33.40 9.64
CA GLU A 164 -7.02 -32.16 9.41
C GLU A 164 -5.51 -32.40 9.55
N ILE A 165 -5.10 -33.15 10.56
CA ILE A 165 -3.68 -33.52 10.73
C ILE A 165 -3.18 -34.28 9.52
N GLU A 166 -3.94 -35.26 9.02
CA GLU A 166 -3.61 -36.04 7.83
C GLU A 166 -3.51 -35.13 6.59
N LEU A 167 -4.48 -34.24 6.38
CA LEU A 167 -4.46 -33.25 5.29
C LEU A 167 -3.20 -32.38 5.35
N TYR A 168 -2.87 -31.85 6.52
CA TYR A 168 -1.66 -31.07 6.76
C TYR A 168 -0.40 -31.81 6.35
N GLN A 169 -0.28 -33.07 6.75
CA GLN A 169 0.88 -33.91 6.43
C GLN A 169 0.96 -34.17 4.94
N ARG A 170 -0.15 -34.53 4.28
CA ARG A 170 -0.22 -34.78 2.83
C ARG A 170 0.17 -33.54 2.02
N VAL A 171 -0.39 -32.36 2.37
CA VAL A 171 -0.06 -31.10 1.69
C VAL A 171 1.42 -30.74 1.90
N ASN A 172 1.94 -30.84 3.12
CA ASN A 172 3.36 -30.57 3.38
C ASN A 172 4.29 -31.52 2.62
N ASN A 173 3.97 -32.81 2.56
CA ASN A 173 4.76 -33.79 1.82
C ASN A 173 4.71 -33.51 0.30
N PHE A 174 3.56 -33.09 -0.21
CA PHE A 174 3.43 -32.68 -1.61
C PHE A 174 4.32 -31.45 -1.88
N LEU A 175 4.27 -30.42 -1.05
CA LEU A 175 5.02 -29.17 -1.23
C LEU A 175 6.54 -29.31 -1.08
N LYS A 176 7.00 -30.38 -0.40
CA LYS A 176 8.43 -30.69 -0.22
C LYS A 176 9.06 -31.42 -1.42
N LYS A 177 8.26 -31.91 -2.37
CA LYS A 177 8.80 -32.61 -3.54
C LYS A 177 9.73 -31.67 -4.34
N ASP A 178 10.83 -32.17 -4.85
CA ASP A 178 11.80 -31.40 -5.63
C ASP A 178 11.21 -30.84 -6.92
N ILE A 179 10.32 -31.61 -7.56
CA ILE A 179 9.64 -31.22 -8.79
C ILE A 179 8.14 -31.17 -8.53
N LEU A 180 7.55 -30.01 -8.79
CA LEU A 180 6.10 -29.77 -8.75
C LEU A 180 5.65 -29.26 -10.12
N TYR A 181 5.19 -30.17 -10.97
CA TYR A 181 4.83 -29.88 -12.38
C TYR A 181 3.75 -28.80 -12.50
N SER A 182 2.83 -28.73 -11.53
CA SER A 182 1.75 -27.73 -11.51
C SER A 182 2.17 -26.35 -11.01
N ILE A 183 3.40 -26.21 -10.50
CA ILE A 183 3.89 -24.94 -9.91
C ILE A 183 5.11 -24.46 -10.70
N PRO A 184 5.04 -23.24 -11.31
CA PRO A 184 6.20 -22.66 -12.00
C PRO A 184 7.39 -22.48 -11.07
N THR A 185 8.58 -22.82 -11.56
CA THR A 185 9.84 -22.73 -10.78
C THR A 185 10.17 -21.30 -10.37
N SER A 186 9.84 -20.32 -11.22
CA SER A 186 10.12 -18.88 -10.97
C SER A 186 9.42 -18.29 -9.73
N ASN A 187 8.25 -18.85 -9.34
CA ASN A 187 7.46 -18.34 -8.21
C ASN A 187 7.15 -19.44 -7.18
N ARG A 188 7.91 -20.53 -7.20
CA ARG A 188 7.64 -21.72 -6.39
C ARG A 188 7.52 -21.39 -4.90
N GLU A 189 8.49 -20.71 -4.34
CA GLU A 189 8.53 -20.40 -2.91
C GLU A 189 7.35 -19.54 -2.46
N LEU A 190 6.98 -18.55 -3.28
CA LEU A 190 5.83 -17.71 -3.03
C LEU A 190 4.52 -18.50 -3.03
N ILE A 191 4.35 -19.38 -4.02
CA ILE A 191 3.13 -20.21 -4.14
C ILE A 191 3.04 -21.18 -2.95
N ILE A 192 4.15 -21.81 -2.57
CA ILE A 192 4.23 -22.68 -1.38
C ILE A 192 3.83 -21.91 -0.12
N LEU A 193 4.35 -20.69 0.05
CA LEU A 193 3.99 -19.83 1.18
C LEU A 193 2.49 -19.51 1.21
N VAL A 194 1.91 -19.18 0.05
CA VAL A 194 0.48 -18.90 -0.07
C VAL A 194 -0.35 -20.14 0.27
N ILE A 195 -0.01 -21.30 -0.25
CA ILE A 195 -0.72 -22.57 0.05
C ILE A 195 -0.68 -22.87 1.55
N ARG A 196 0.49 -22.71 2.19
CA ARG A 196 0.61 -22.90 3.65
C ARG A 196 -0.24 -21.91 4.45
N LYS A 197 -0.32 -20.66 4.03
CA LYS A 197 -1.19 -19.65 4.66
C LYS A 197 -2.67 -20.00 4.50
N LEU A 198 -3.07 -20.45 3.32
CA LEU A 198 -4.44 -20.91 3.08
C LEU A 198 -4.79 -22.10 3.96
N LEU A 199 -3.91 -23.10 4.01
CA LEU A 199 -4.08 -24.29 4.86
C LEU A 199 -4.21 -23.92 6.35
N ALA A 200 -3.39 -22.99 6.83
CA ALA A 200 -3.44 -22.51 8.20
C ALA A 200 -4.69 -21.67 8.51
N SER A 201 -5.31 -21.07 7.49
CA SER A 201 -6.55 -20.29 7.66
C SER A 201 -7.79 -21.17 7.62
N SER A 202 -7.88 -22.08 6.67
CA SER A 202 -9.00 -22.99 6.50
C SER A 202 -8.65 -24.10 5.51
N SER A 203 -8.95 -25.34 5.85
CA SER A 203 -8.82 -26.50 4.96
C SER A 203 -9.66 -26.35 3.69
N PHE A 204 -10.83 -25.72 3.79
CA PHE A 204 -11.72 -25.46 2.64
C PHE A 204 -11.12 -24.45 1.65
N ALA A 205 -10.32 -23.50 2.10
CA ALA A 205 -9.68 -22.51 1.23
C ALA A 205 -8.67 -23.12 0.23
N LEU A 206 -8.27 -24.36 0.44
CA LEU A 206 -7.38 -25.09 -0.47
C LEU A 206 -8.09 -25.70 -1.68
N ILE A 207 -9.37 -25.98 -1.61
CA ILE A 207 -10.10 -26.72 -2.63
C ILE A 207 -9.91 -26.05 -4.00
N ASP A 208 -10.32 -24.80 -4.12
CA ASP A 208 -10.22 -24.04 -5.38
C ASP A 208 -8.76 -23.92 -5.86
N THR A 209 -7.83 -23.77 -4.92
CA THR A 209 -6.40 -23.66 -5.24
C THR A 209 -5.86 -24.96 -5.82
N PHE A 210 -6.22 -26.09 -5.24
CA PHE A 210 -5.79 -27.40 -5.76
C PHE A 210 -6.50 -27.77 -7.07
N GLU A 211 -7.74 -27.38 -7.28
CA GLU A 211 -8.42 -27.54 -8.57
C GLU A 211 -7.69 -26.77 -9.68
N VAL A 212 -7.30 -25.53 -9.42
CA VAL A 212 -6.50 -24.74 -10.37
C VAL A 212 -5.14 -25.39 -10.63
N LEU A 213 -4.47 -25.93 -9.62
CA LEU A 213 -3.18 -26.62 -9.78
C LEU A 213 -3.34 -27.93 -10.56
N LYS A 214 -4.41 -28.69 -10.33
CA LYS A 214 -4.74 -29.92 -11.07
C LYS A 214 -4.98 -29.64 -12.56
N ASN A 215 -5.70 -28.57 -12.87
CA ASN A 215 -6.00 -28.20 -14.26
C ASN A 215 -4.79 -27.66 -15.05
N ARG A 216 -3.64 -27.48 -14.40
CA ARG A 216 -2.36 -27.10 -15.03
C ARG A 216 -1.46 -28.30 -15.37
N LEU A 217 -1.85 -29.50 -14.96
CA LEU A 217 -1.19 -30.76 -15.28
C LEU A 217 -1.74 -31.34 -16.58
#